data_fbf50e0c152f7fce6e20df124e33ab97
#
_entry.id   fbf50e0c152f7fce6e20df124e33ab97
#
_cell.length_a   1.000
_cell.length_b   1.000
_cell.length_c   1.000
_cell.angle_alpha   90.00
_cell.angle_beta   90.00
_cell.angle_gamma   90.00
#
_symmetry.space_group_name_H-M   'P 1'
#
loop_
_entity.id
_entity.type
_entity.pdbx_description
1 polymer ?
#
loop_
_entity_poly.entity_id
_entity_poly.type
_entity_poly.pdbx_seq_one_letter_code
_entity_poly.pdbx_strand_id
1 'polypeptide(L)'
;VRRCLVGGLLLIFFLGGCSTKEPFDFDEIHSYKIFYNMPTEAIIEDMARYDLVIIEPIWYTPEQIETIRSNGTKVLGYINVMEADTWNRALIGQMDKDDFFYRNGERIYFPKWDSYLTDISSADFRKILIREIQKQVINKHLDGIFLDTVGDIDDVHLDYPEDLEEQLAGLEAFLQAIEKSYPGVPVVQNWGIETLERTSAPYVEGFMWEGFNYTEITSDSWSMEMLDRMNAIQDKYGIAVLTVSDQEEATSRDMAETNGFIHYHEPTYYNTWDF
;
A
#
# COMPACT_ATOMS: atom_id res chain seq x y z
N VAL A 1 -37.00 -48.52 49.93
CA VAL A 1 -36.82 -47.11 49.52
C VAL A 1 -35.44 -46.95 48.97
N ARG A 2 -35.25 -46.94 47.62
CA ARG A 2 -33.97 -46.73 46.95
C ARG A 2 -34.02 -45.31 46.36
N ARG A 3 -33.11 -44.42 46.80
CA ARG A 3 -32.90 -43.10 46.27
C ARG A 3 -31.92 -43.21 45.11
N CYS A 4 -32.36 -42.86 43.90
CA CYS A 4 -31.47 -42.60 42.73
C CYS A 4 -30.92 -41.17 42.81
N LEU A 5 -29.60 -41.05 42.86
CA LEU A 5 -28.90 -39.78 42.64
C LEU A 5 -28.69 -39.62 41.13
N VAL A 6 -29.29 -38.59 40.55
CA VAL A 6 -29.03 -38.16 39.18
C VAL A 6 -27.88 -37.14 39.24
N GLY A 7 -26.72 -37.56 38.79
CA GLY A 7 -25.55 -36.66 38.63
C GLY A 7 -25.71 -35.91 37.31
N GLY A 8 -25.95 -34.61 37.39
CA GLY A 8 -25.97 -33.74 36.22
C GLY A 8 -24.54 -33.45 35.79
N LEU A 9 -24.19 -33.86 34.58
CA LEU A 9 -22.91 -33.52 33.92
C LEU A 9 -23.04 -32.13 33.28
N LEU A 10 -22.39 -31.13 33.85
CA LEU A 10 -22.37 -29.79 33.32
C LEU A 10 -21.33 -29.76 32.16
N LEU A 11 -21.80 -29.80 30.92
CA LEU A 11 -20.93 -29.58 29.73
C LEU A 11 -20.69 -28.08 29.63
N ILE A 12 -19.48 -27.66 29.96
CA ILE A 12 -18.98 -26.30 29.69
C ILE A 12 -18.54 -26.27 28.24
N PHE A 13 -19.36 -25.70 27.36
CA PHE A 13 -18.93 -25.32 26.02
C PHE A 13 -17.96 -24.12 26.10
N PHE A 14 -16.69 -24.36 25.90
CA PHE A 14 -15.76 -23.32 25.55
C PHE A 14 -16.09 -22.86 24.12
N LEU A 15 -16.84 -21.78 24.00
CA LEU A 15 -16.89 -21.00 22.75
C LEU A 15 -15.51 -20.38 22.57
N GLY A 16 -14.63 -21.07 21.87
CA GLY A 16 -13.43 -20.47 21.31
C GLY A 16 -13.89 -19.38 20.35
N GLY A 17 -13.84 -18.12 20.80
CA GLY A 17 -14.05 -16.99 19.92
C GLY A 17 -12.93 -17.00 18.88
N CYS A 18 -13.22 -17.50 17.68
CA CYS A 18 -12.49 -17.14 16.50
C CYS A 18 -12.78 -15.64 16.31
N SER A 19 -11.85 -14.78 16.68
CA SER A 19 -11.89 -13.37 16.28
C SER A 19 -11.73 -13.39 14.77
N THR A 20 -12.82 -13.39 14.04
CA THR A 20 -12.80 -13.08 12.62
C THR A 20 -12.40 -11.62 12.54
N LYS A 21 -11.19 -11.35 12.04
CA LYS A 21 -10.75 -9.99 11.71
C LYS A 21 -11.84 -9.41 10.79
N GLU A 22 -12.40 -8.27 11.16
CA GLU A 22 -13.38 -7.59 10.30
C GLU A 22 -12.71 -7.30 8.95
N PRO A 23 -13.42 -7.50 7.83
CA PRO A 23 -12.86 -7.16 6.51
C PRO A 23 -12.40 -5.70 6.53
N PHE A 24 -11.33 -5.42 5.83
CA PHE A 24 -10.89 -4.04 5.62
C PHE A 24 -11.89 -3.38 4.66
N ASP A 25 -12.49 -2.27 5.09
CA ASP A 25 -13.48 -1.52 4.32
C ASP A 25 -12.98 -0.09 4.14
N PHE A 26 -12.74 0.31 2.89
CA PHE A 26 -12.34 1.68 2.58
C PHE A 26 -13.48 2.68 2.74
N ASP A 27 -14.73 2.27 2.71
CA ASP A 27 -15.89 3.15 2.93
C ASP A 27 -15.92 3.71 4.36
N GLU A 28 -15.21 3.07 5.29
CA GLU A 28 -15.06 3.55 6.67
C GLU A 28 -13.86 4.50 6.85
N ILE A 29 -13.06 4.74 5.82
CA ILE A 29 -11.86 5.59 5.88
C ILE A 29 -12.20 7.00 5.43
N HIS A 30 -12.16 7.94 6.36
CA HIS A 30 -12.43 9.38 6.11
C HIS A 30 -11.21 10.26 6.36
N SER A 31 -10.20 9.71 7.06
CA SER A 31 -8.95 10.40 7.36
C SER A 31 -7.78 9.45 7.25
N TYR A 32 -6.70 9.90 6.63
CA TYR A 32 -5.48 9.13 6.63
C TYR A 32 -4.23 10.00 6.70
N LYS A 33 -3.09 9.39 7.08
CA LYS A 33 -1.79 10.05 7.11
C LYS A 33 -0.70 9.07 6.69
N ILE A 34 0.39 9.62 6.14
CA ILE A 34 1.56 8.86 5.68
C ILE A 34 2.75 9.26 6.54
N PHE A 35 3.56 8.27 6.99
CA PHE A 35 4.78 8.56 7.73
C PHE A 35 5.83 7.47 7.52
N TYR A 36 6.96 7.85 6.93
CA TYR A 36 8.03 6.92 6.55
C TYR A 36 9.28 7.00 7.42
N ASN A 37 9.22 7.66 8.57
CA ASN A 37 10.34 7.80 9.48
C ASN A 37 10.13 7.03 10.79
N MET A 38 11.16 6.99 11.63
CA MET A 38 11.10 6.38 12.95
C MET A 38 10.14 7.19 13.87
N PRO A 39 9.10 6.56 14.43
CA PRO A 39 8.14 7.27 15.28
C PRO A 39 8.69 7.52 16.69
N THR A 40 8.20 8.59 17.31
CA THR A 40 8.24 8.76 18.77
C THR A 40 6.97 8.17 19.39
N GLU A 41 6.94 8.02 20.73
CA GLU A 41 5.71 7.61 21.44
C GLU A 41 4.54 8.56 21.16
N ALA A 42 4.79 9.87 21.14
CA ALA A 42 3.77 10.87 20.85
C ALA A 42 3.21 10.74 19.42
N ILE A 43 4.05 10.41 18.45
CA ILE A 43 3.60 10.15 17.06
C ILE A 43 2.71 8.90 17.01
N ILE A 44 3.11 7.82 17.70
CA ILE A 44 2.33 6.58 17.78
C ILE A 44 0.94 6.82 18.38
N GLU A 45 0.87 7.60 19.47
CA GLU A 45 -0.39 7.98 20.13
C GLU A 45 -1.27 8.84 19.20
N ASP A 46 -0.67 9.74 18.43
CA ASP A 46 -1.40 10.61 17.51
C ASP A 46 -1.87 9.86 16.27
N MET A 47 -1.10 8.89 15.77
CA MET A 47 -1.51 7.98 14.68
C MET A 47 -2.84 7.27 14.98
N ALA A 48 -3.08 6.90 16.23
CA ALA A 48 -4.31 6.24 16.67
C ALA A 48 -5.59 7.13 16.60
N ARG A 49 -5.50 8.34 16.06
CA ARG A 49 -6.63 9.27 15.84
C ARG A 49 -7.11 9.27 14.38
N TYR A 50 -6.36 8.65 13.48
CA TYR A 50 -6.70 8.55 12.06
C TYR A 50 -7.41 7.24 11.79
N ASP A 51 -8.24 7.20 10.76
CA ASP A 51 -8.88 5.96 10.32
C ASP A 51 -7.86 5.03 9.65
N LEU A 52 -6.87 5.62 8.96
CA LEU A 52 -5.82 4.88 8.26
C LEU A 52 -4.47 5.59 8.42
N VAL A 53 -3.39 4.81 8.60
CA VAL A 53 -2.02 5.29 8.46
C VAL A 53 -1.22 4.38 7.53
N ILE A 54 -0.36 4.99 6.72
CA ILE A 54 0.59 4.28 5.85
C ILE A 54 1.98 4.55 6.41
N ILE A 55 2.73 3.49 6.71
CA ILE A 55 4.02 3.59 7.41
C ILE A 55 5.10 2.80 6.71
N GLU A 56 6.37 3.23 6.88
CA GLU A 56 7.54 2.38 6.59
C GLU A 56 7.72 1.38 7.75
N PRO A 57 7.29 0.14 7.59
CA PRO A 57 7.14 -0.78 8.72
C PRO A 57 8.47 -1.23 9.33
N ILE A 58 9.61 -1.00 8.67
CA ILE A 58 10.93 -1.35 9.20
C ILE A 58 11.24 -0.65 10.54
N TRP A 59 10.64 0.53 10.76
CA TRP A 59 10.85 1.36 11.96
C TRP A 59 9.93 1.01 13.13
N TYR A 60 8.98 0.09 12.96
CA TYR A 60 7.95 -0.20 13.95
C TYR A 60 8.06 -1.61 14.51
N THR A 61 7.80 -1.73 15.81
CA THR A 61 7.61 -3.03 16.46
C THR A 61 6.15 -3.47 16.41
N PRO A 62 5.84 -4.77 16.57
CA PRO A 62 4.46 -5.24 16.65
C PRO A 62 3.64 -4.56 17.77
N GLU A 63 4.27 -4.26 18.92
CA GLU A 63 3.61 -3.59 20.06
C GLU A 63 3.23 -2.15 19.72
N GLN A 64 4.07 -1.44 18.96
CA GLN A 64 3.76 -0.09 18.48
C GLN A 64 2.60 -0.12 17.47
N ILE A 65 2.58 -1.09 16.57
CA ILE A 65 1.46 -1.29 15.63
C ILE A 65 0.16 -1.56 16.40
N GLU A 66 0.19 -2.41 17.43
CA GLU A 66 -1.00 -2.67 18.24
C GLU A 66 -1.48 -1.41 18.98
N THR A 67 -0.56 -0.55 19.41
CA THR A 67 -0.92 0.74 20.03
C THR A 67 -1.64 1.64 19.02
N ILE A 68 -1.13 1.77 17.80
CA ILE A 68 -1.80 2.54 16.74
C ILE A 68 -3.20 1.99 16.48
N ARG A 69 -3.35 0.67 16.40
CA ARG A 69 -4.61 -0.01 16.10
C ARG A 69 -5.63 -0.02 17.24
N SER A 70 -5.22 0.39 18.45
CA SER A 70 -6.05 0.26 19.67
C SER A 70 -7.40 0.97 19.61
N ASN A 71 -7.54 2.01 18.77
CA ASN A 71 -8.76 2.77 18.55
C ASN A 71 -9.48 2.44 17.23
N GLY A 72 -9.04 1.39 16.52
CA GLY A 72 -9.62 0.99 15.23
C GLY A 72 -8.85 1.48 14.00
N THR A 73 -7.80 2.27 14.18
CA THR A 73 -6.92 2.73 13.09
C THR A 73 -6.42 1.54 12.26
N LYS A 74 -6.58 1.61 10.96
CA LYS A 74 -6.00 0.64 10.03
C LYS A 74 -4.56 1.05 9.72
N VAL A 75 -3.68 0.07 9.52
CA VAL A 75 -2.26 0.31 9.26
C VAL A 75 -1.84 -0.42 7.99
N LEU A 76 -1.43 0.32 6.96
CA LEU A 76 -0.81 -0.26 5.76
C LEU A 76 0.71 -0.16 5.86
N GLY A 77 1.39 -1.23 5.46
CA GLY A 77 2.84 -1.28 5.40
C GLY A 77 3.36 -1.00 4.00
N TYR A 78 4.24 -0.02 3.92
CA TYR A 78 4.97 0.35 2.72
C TYR A 78 5.88 -0.81 2.24
N ILE A 79 5.82 -1.11 0.96
CA ILE A 79 6.70 -2.04 0.24
C ILE A 79 7.11 -1.38 -1.08
N ASN A 80 8.40 -1.08 -1.22
CA ASN A 80 8.95 -0.55 -2.45
C ASN A 80 9.06 -1.68 -3.49
N VAL A 81 8.38 -1.54 -4.64
CA VAL A 81 8.25 -2.60 -5.65
C VAL A 81 9.25 -2.44 -6.78
N MET A 82 9.36 -1.21 -7.32
CA MET A 82 10.17 -0.96 -8.51
C MET A 82 11.50 -0.29 -8.20
N GLU A 83 11.74 0.10 -6.94
CA GLU A 83 13.00 0.72 -6.55
C GLU A 83 13.67 -0.05 -5.39
N ALA A 84 14.99 -0.14 -5.42
CA ALA A 84 15.80 -0.64 -4.32
C ALA A 84 16.65 0.51 -3.77
N ASP A 85 16.22 1.03 -2.62
CA ASP A 85 16.92 2.10 -1.91
C ASP A 85 18.30 1.64 -1.43
N THR A 86 19.34 2.45 -1.66
CA THR A 86 20.72 2.09 -1.28
C THR A 86 20.93 2.00 0.23
N TRP A 87 20.08 2.67 1.02
CA TRP A 87 20.11 2.58 2.48
C TRP A 87 19.57 1.23 2.99
N ASN A 88 18.63 0.57 2.26
CA ASN A 88 18.06 -0.72 2.65
C ASN A 88 19.00 -1.88 2.29
N ARG A 89 20.14 -1.92 2.96
CA ARG A 89 21.18 -2.93 2.73
C ARG A 89 20.71 -4.36 3.00
N ALA A 90 19.68 -4.52 3.84
CA ALA A 90 19.12 -5.82 4.17
C ALA A 90 18.33 -6.39 2.98
N LEU A 91 17.62 -5.55 2.22
CA LEU A 91 16.96 -5.93 0.98
C LEU A 91 17.98 -6.17 -0.13
N ILE A 92 18.84 -5.18 -0.42
CA ILE A 92 19.86 -5.27 -1.48
C ILE A 92 20.78 -6.49 -1.28
N GLY A 93 21.10 -6.85 -0.03
CA GLY A 93 21.93 -8.02 0.27
C GLY A 93 21.27 -9.38 -0.05
N GLN A 94 20.00 -9.42 -0.39
CA GLN A 94 19.27 -10.59 -0.84
C GLN A 94 19.14 -10.66 -2.37
N MET A 95 19.44 -9.54 -3.06
CA MET A 95 19.24 -9.39 -4.49
C MET A 95 20.49 -9.77 -5.27
N ASP A 96 20.27 -10.40 -6.42
CA ASP A 96 21.28 -10.65 -7.42
C ASP A 96 21.27 -9.55 -8.51
N LYS A 97 22.25 -9.61 -9.44
CA LYS A 97 22.32 -8.65 -10.53
C LYS A 97 21.07 -8.63 -11.42
N ASP A 98 20.44 -9.79 -11.59
CA ASP A 98 19.29 -9.97 -12.46
C ASP A 98 17.95 -9.56 -11.80
N ASP A 99 18.01 -9.08 -10.56
CA ASP A 99 16.88 -8.46 -9.84
C ASP A 99 16.81 -6.94 -10.04
N PHE A 100 17.79 -6.36 -10.74
CA PHE A 100 17.83 -4.96 -11.12
C PHE A 100 17.59 -4.80 -12.61
N PHE A 101 16.88 -3.76 -12.99
CA PHE A 101 16.66 -3.47 -14.40
C PHE A 101 17.87 -2.77 -15.04
N TYR A 102 18.22 -3.23 -16.24
CA TYR A 102 19.34 -2.70 -17.02
C TYR A 102 18.85 -2.17 -18.37
N ARG A 103 19.30 -0.98 -18.74
CA ARG A 103 19.12 -0.44 -20.09
C ARG A 103 20.49 -0.10 -20.67
N ASN A 104 20.78 -0.59 -21.87
CA ASN A 104 22.08 -0.45 -22.53
C ASN A 104 23.27 -0.98 -21.70
N GLY A 105 23.05 -1.97 -20.86
CA GLY A 105 24.08 -2.60 -20.02
C GLY A 105 24.37 -1.86 -18.70
N GLU A 106 23.63 -0.80 -18.39
CA GLU A 106 23.77 -0.03 -17.14
C GLU A 106 22.48 -0.14 -16.31
N ARG A 107 22.63 -0.19 -14.99
CA ARG A 107 21.48 -0.09 -14.06
C ARG A 107 20.90 1.31 -14.15
N ILE A 108 19.57 1.40 -14.16
CA ILE A 108 18.90 2.70 -14.00
C ILE A 108 18.97 3.10 -12.54
N TYR A 109 19.42 4.33 -12.28
CA TYR A 109 19.58 4.90 -10.95
C TYR A 109 18.81 6.20 -10.83
N PHE A 110 18.09 6.37 -9.73
CA PHE A 110 17.31 7.56 -9.41
C PHE A 110 18.03 8.41 -8.36
N PRO A 111 18.75 9.48 -8.77
CA PRO A 111 19.57 10.29 -7.85
C PRO A 111 18.74 10.99 -6.76
N LYS A 112 17.48 11.31 -7.04
CA LYS A 112 16.58 11.98 -6.09
C LYS A 112 16.29 11.10 -4.86
N TRP A 113 16.18 9.80 -5.07
CA TRP A 113 15.79 8.84 -4.05
C TRP A 113 16.95 7.96 -3.57
N ASP A 114 18.11 8.06 -4.21
CA ASP A 114 19.28 7.20 -3.98
C ASP A 114 18.91 5.71 -4.09
N SER A 115 18.24 5.34 -5.19
CA SER A 115 17.71 4.00 -5.44
C SER A 115 18.07 3.52 -6.85
N TYR A 116 17.95 2.21 -7.05
CA TYR A 116 18.08 1.56 -8.36
C TYR A 116 16.75 0.96 -8.79
N LEU A 117 16.41 1.11 -10.08
CA LEU A 117 15.24 0.44 -10.66
C LEU A 117 15.42 -1.08 -10.56
N THR A 118 14.42 -1.75 -10.03
CA THR A 118 14.35 -3.21 -9.95
C THR A 118 13.68 -3.81 -11.17
N ASP A 119 13.79 -5.12 -11.33
CA ASP A 119 13.15 -5.88 -12.37
C ASP A 119 12.08 -6.80 -11.78
N ILE A 120 10.81 -6.36 -11.82
CA ILE A 120 9.70 -7.16 -11.29
C ILE A 120 9.41 -8.40 -12.16
N SER A 121 9.94 -8.47 -13.38
CA SER A 121 9.89 -9.68 -14.21
C SER A 121 10.76 -10.81 -13.64
N SER A 122 11.78 -10.50 -12.80
CA SER A 122 12.57 -11.49 -12.08
C SER A 122 11.73 -12.28 -11.08
N ALA A 123 11.65 -13.59 -11.28
CA ALA A 123 10.96 -14.49 -10.36
C ALA A 123 11.62 -14.56 -8.97
N ASP A 124 12.91 -14.33 -8.89
CA ASP A 124 13.65 -14.35 -7.63
C ASP A 124 13.44 -13.05 -6.86
N PHE A 125 13.39 -11.91 -7.54
CA PHE A 125 13.01 -10.65 -6.91
C PHE A 125 11.58 -10.70 -6.34
N ARG A 126 10.60 -11.19 -7.09
CA ARG A 126 9.24 -11.39 -6.56
C ARG A 126 9.20 -12.25 -5.28
N LYS A 127 10.04 -13.28 -5.20
CA LYS A 127 10.17 -14.10 -3.96
C LYS A 127 10.78 -13.30 -2.80
N ILE A 128 11.71 -12.38 -3.10
CA ILE A 128 12.27 -11.46 -2.10
C ILE A 128 11.15 -10.55 -1.56
N LEU A 129 10.36 -9.92 -2.45
CA LEU A 129 9.25 -9.06 -2.06
C LEU A 129 8.18 -9.80 -1.22
N ILE A 130 7.81 -11.03 -1.58
CA ILE A 130 6.88 -11.84 -0.76
C ILE A 130 7.45 -12.12 0.64
N ARG A 131 8.77 -12.35 0.78
CA ARG A 131 9.40 -12.50 2.09
C ARG A 131 9.42 -11.19 2.90
N GLU A 132 9.62 -10.04 2.22
CA GLU A 132 9.54 -8.74 2.90
C GLU A 132 8.10 -8.43 3.35
N ILE A 133 7.09 -8.72 2.55
CA ILE A 133 5.68 -8.64 2.96
C ILE A 133 5.43 -9.52 4.19
N GLN A 134 5.86 -10.80 4.15
CA GLN A 134 5.70 -11.70 5.31
C GLN A 134 6.35 -11.12 6.57
N LYS A 135 7.55 -10.57 6.45
CA LYS A 135 8.35 -10.07 7.57
C LYS A 135 7.84 -8.74 8.10
N GLN A 136 7.53 -7.80 7.22
CA GLN A 136 7.27 -6.42 7.58
C GLN A 136 5.78 -6.12 7.80
N VAL A 137 4.91 -6.83 7.09
CA VAL A 137 3.45 -6.61 7.16
C VAL A 137 2.79 -7.71 7.98
N ILE A 138 2.88 -8.96 7.53
CA ILE A 138 2.11 -10.05 8.11
C ILE A 138 2.57 -10.40 9.53
N ASN A 139 3.88 -10.55 9.75
CA ASN A 139 4.44 -10.89 11.07
C ASN A 139 4.31 -9.76 12.09
N LYS A 140 4.09 -8.53 11.63
CA LYS A 140 3.86 -7.35 12.48
C LYS A 140 2.39 -7.03 12.67
N HIS A 141 1.50 -7.83 12.08
CA HIS A 141 0.04 -7.71 12.19
C HIS A 141 -0.54 -6.40 11.62
N LEU A 142 0.06 -5.84 10.57
CA LEU A 142 -0.52 -4.74 9.84
C LEU A 142 -1.82 -5.19 9.13
N ASP A 143 -2.63 -4.22 8.74
CA ASP A 143 -3.95 -4.51 8.16
C ASP A 143 -3.90 -4.73 6.65
N GLY A 144 -2.91 -4.15 5.95
CA GLY A 144 -2.75 -4.28 4.50
C GLY A 144 -1.37 -3.85 4.01
N ILE A 145 -1.24 -3.82 2.70
CA ILE A 145 0.00 -3.56 1.97
C ILE A 145 -0.16 -2.28 1.15
N PHE A 146 0.83 -1.40 1.22
CA PHE A 146 0.97 -0.25 0.32
C PHE A 146 2.16 -0.51 -0.61
N LEU A 147 1.88 -0.69 -1.90
CA LEU A 147 2.88 -0.95 -2.94
C LEU A 147 3.32 0.37 -3.55
N ASP A 148 4.49 0.82 -3.17
CA ASP A 148 5.08 2.04 -3.70
C ASP A 148 5.90 1.78 -4.98
N THR A 149 6.13 2.85 -5.73
CA THR A 149 6.93 2.90 -6.98
C THR A 149 6.37 2.07 -8.15
N VAL A 150 5.16 1.52 -8.04
CA VAL A 150 4.53 0.81 -9.17
C VAL A 150 4.40 1.71 -10.40
N GLY A 151 4.26 3.02 -10.20
CA GLY A 151 4.25 4.02 -11.27
C GLY A 151 5.49 4.06 -12.14
N ASP A 152 6.64 3.58 -11.66
CA ASP A 152 7.87 3.51 -12.47
C ASP A 152 7.73 2.58 -13.67
N ILE A 153 6.79 1.65 -13.65
CA ILE A 153 6.46 0.85 -14.83
C ILE A 153 5.98 1.77 -15.96
N ASP A 154 5.09 2.71 -15.66
CA ASP A 154 4.62 3.69 -16.63
C ASP A 154 5.74 4.68 -16.99
N ASP A 155 6.41 5.26 -16.00
CA ASP A 155 7.39 6.32 -16.21
C ASP A 155 8.63 5.88 -17.00
N VAL A 156 9.05 4.62 -16.84
CA VAL A 156 10.29 4.12 -17.43
C VAL A 156 10.06 3.26 -18.66
N HIS A 157 8.94 2.56 -18.76
CA HIS A 157 8.78 1.51 -19.77
C HIS A 157 7.72 1.79 -20.85
N LEU A 158 6.86 2.84 -20.72
CA LEU A 158 5.82 3.12 -21.73
C LEU A 158 6.37 3.27 -23.17
N ASP A 159 7.56 3.85 -23.31
CA ASP A 159 8.21 4.01 -24.63
C ASP A 159 8.95 2.73 -25.12
N TYR A 160 8.93 1.65 -24.31
CA TYR A 160 9.62 0.38 -24.58
C TYR A 160 8.64 -0.79 -24.48
N PRO A 161 7.87 -1.08 -25.50
CA PRO A 161 6.74 -2.02 -25.42
C PRO A 161 7.11 -3.44 -24.96
N GLU A 162 8.29 -3.95 -25.31
CA GLU A 162 8.74 -5.29 -24.90
C GLU A 162 9.06 -5.31 -23.41
N ASP A 163 9.82 -4.32 -22.93
CA ASP A 163 10.13 -4.17 -21.49
C ASP A 163 8.83 -3.98 -20.68
N LEU A 164 7.91 -3.14 -21.18
CA LEU A 164 6.63 -2.86 -20.54
C LEU A 164 5.80 -4.14 -20.34
N GLU A 165 5.63 -4.96 -21.39
CA GLU A 165 4.87 -6.21 -21.28
C GLU A 165 5.52 -7.18 -20.27
N GLU A 166 6.85 -7.25 -20.21
CA GLU A 166 7.57 -8.09 -19.24
C GLU A 166 7.35 -7.61 -17.82
N GLN A 167 7.42 -6.28 -17.57
CA GLN A 167 7.20 -5.71 -16.24
C GLN A 167 5.72 -5.87 -15.82
N LEU A 168 4.75 -5.63 -16.70
CA LEU A 168 3.32 -5.84 -16.42
C LEU A 168 3.02 -7.30 -16.07
N ALA A 169 3.57 -8.26 -16.84
CA ALA A 169 3.40 -9.69 -16.54
C ALA A 169 4.06 -10.07 -15.20
N GLY A 170 5.21 -9.47 -14.90
CA GLY A 170 5.90 -9.63 -13.63
C GLY A 170 5.07 -9.12 -12.44
N LEU A 171 4.50 -7.92 -12.58
CA LEU A 171 3.62 -7.34 -11.56
C LEU A 171 2.36 -8.19 -11.35
N GLU A 172 1.71 -8.64 -12.42
CA GLU A 172 0.54 -9.53 -12.32
C GLU A 172 0.89 -10.80 -11.54
N ALA A 173 2.00 -11.44 -11.88
CA ALA A 173 2.46 -12.64 -11.19
C ALA A 173 2.79 -12.38 -9.71
N PHE A 174 3.28 -11.18 -9.37
CA PHE A 174 3.52 -10.75 -7.99
C PHE A 174 2.21 -10.57 -7.22
N LEU A 175 1.24 -9.84 -7.80
CA LEU A 175 -0.08 -9.61 -7.18
C LEU A 175 -0.84 -10.94 -6.96
N GLN A 176 -0.82 -11.85 -7.94
CA GLN A 176 -1.35 -13.21 -7.78
C GLN A 176 -0.67 -14.00 -6.66
N ALA A 177 0.64 -13.81 -6.48
CA ALA A 177 1.36 -14.44 -5.38
C ALA A 177 0.99 -13.85 -4.01
N ILE A 178 0.71 -12.54 -3.93
CA ILE A 178 0.17 -11.89 -2.72
C ILE A 178 -1.19 -12.48 -2.38
N GLU A 179 -2.15 -12.46 -3.31
CA GLU A 179 -3.50 -12.98 -3.11
C GLU A 179 -3.48 -14.44 -2.66
N LYS A 180 -2.65 -15.26 -3.30
CA LYS A 180 -2.50 -16.69 -2.94
C LYS A 180 -1.89 -16.90 -1.56
N SER A 181 -0.90 -16.07 -1.16
CA SER A 181 -0.16 -16.25 0.09
C SER A 181 -0.88 -15.62 1.27
N TYR A 182 -1.62 -14.53 1.04
CA TYR A 182 -2.25 -13.70 2.06
C TYR A 182 -3.68 -13.33 1.66
N PRO A 183 -4.58 -14.29 1.47
CA PRO A 183 -5.93 -14.02 0.96
C PRO A 183 -6.68 -13.05 1.87
N GLY A 184 -7.28 -12.03 1.26
CA GLY A 184 -8.06 -10.99 1.95
C GLY A 184 -7.21 -9.92 2.67
N VAL A 185 -5.91 -9.85 2.42
CA VAL A 185 -5.07 -8.72 2.83
C VAL A 185 -5.18 -7.66 1.74
N PRO A 186 -5.70 -6.46 2.04
CA PRO A 186 -5.88 -5.42 1.02
C PRO A 186 -4.55 -4.88 0.53
N VAL A 187 -4.54 -4.52 -0.74
CA VAL A 187 -3.39 -3.94 -1.44
C VAL A 187 -3.78 -2.57 -1.97
N VAL A 188 -2.97 -1.56 -1.69
CA VAL A 188 -3.05 -0.23 -2.28
C VAL A 188 -1.84 -0.03 -3.19
N GLN A 189 -2.09 0.36 -4.43
CA GLN A 189 -1.04 0.71 -5.38
C GLN A 189 -0.79 2.22 -5.36
N ASN A 190 0.47 2.64 -5.32
CA ASN A 190 0.86 4.02 -5.54
C ASN A 190 1.23 4.25 -7.00
N TRP A 191 0.47 5.16 -7.64
CA TRP A 191 0.70 5.65 -9.00
C TRP A 191 0.64 4.55 -10.09
N GLY A 192 0.93 4.92 -11.36
CA GLY A 192 0.90 3.96 -12.48
C GLY A 192 -0.50 3.68 -13.00
N ILE A 193 -1.18 4.68 -13.57
CA ILE A 193 -2.57 4.54 -14.04
C ILE A 193 -2.67 3.63 -15.27
N GLU A 194 -1.69 3.65 -16.18
CA GLU A 194 -1.65 2.74 -17.33
C GLU A 194 -1.48 1.30 -16.85
N THR A 195 -0.57 1.09 -15.89
CA THR A 195 -0.35 -0.20 -15.23
C THR A 195 -1.62 -0.67 -14.51
N LEU A 196 -2.33 0.24 -13.81
CA LEU A 196 -3.58 -0.07 -13.13
C LEU A 196 -4.63 -0.58 -14.12
N GLU A 197 -4.91 0.16 -15.18
CA GLU A 197 -5.92 -0.21 -16.18
C GLU A 197 -5.61 -1.52 -16.91
N ARG A 198 -4.33 -1.72 -17.22
CA ARG A 198 -3.89 -2.86 -18.02
C ARG A 198 -3.77 -4.14 -17.22
N THR A 199 -3.44 -4.04 -15.92
CA THR A 199 -2.99 -5.21 -15.19
C THR A 199 -3.50 -5.29 -13.75
N SER A 200 -3.26 -4.27 -12.91
CA SER A 200 -3.36 -4.43 -11.46
C SER A 200 -4.76 -4.18 -10.89
N ALA A 201 -5.66 -3.48 -11.58
CA ALA A 201 -6.99 -3.15 -11.07
C ALA A 201 -7.81 -4.35 -10.52
N PRO A 202 -7.73 -5.56 -11.06
CA PRO A 202 -8.44 -6.72 -10.49
C PRO A 202 -7.87 -7.24 -9.16
N TYR A 203 -6.71 -6.77 -8.73
CA TYR A 203 -5.91 -7.31 -7.63
C TYR A 203 -5.67 -6.32 -6.48
N VAL A 204 -6.12 -5.07 -6.63
CA VAL A 204 -5.91 -4.03 -5.63
C VAL A 204 -7.25 -3.47 -5.15
N GLU A 205 -7.33 -3.15 -3.87
CA GLU A 205 -8.51 -2.53 -3.24
C GLU A 205 -8.39 -1.01 -3.19
N GLY A 206 -7.20 -0.47 -3.42
CA GLY A 206 -6.97 0.98 -3.42
C GLY A 206 -5.89 1.42 -4.40
N PHE A 207 -5.98 2.68 -4.78
CA PHE A 207 -5.01 3.38 -5.62
C PHE A 207 -4.69 4.74 -5.00
N MET A 208 -3.42 5.14 -5.00
CA MET A 208 -3.02 6.46 -4.52
C MET A 208 -2.53 7.32 -5.68
N TRP A 209 -3.03 8.56 -5.71
CA TRP A 209 -2.64 9.62 -6.62
C TRP A 209 -1.98 10.76 -5.84
N GLU A 210 -0.67 10.86 -5.91
CA GLU A 210 0.10 11.96 -5.35
C GLU A 210 0.13 13.17 -6.29
N GLY A 211 0.36 14.36 -5.73
CA GLY A 211 0.34 15.60 -6.52
C GLY A 211 -1.06 16.00 -6.98
N PHE A 212 -2.10 15.64 -6.22
CA PHE A 212 -3.49 15.96 -6.55
C PHE A 212 -3.81 17.42 -6.21
N ASN A 213 -3.14 18.35 -6.90
CA ASN A 213 -3.29 19.79 -6.71
C ASN A 213 -4.35 20.36 -7.67
N TYR A 214 -5.30 21.11 -7.14
CA TYR A 214 -6.45 21.62 -7.90
C TYR A 214 -6.06 22.35 -9.19
N THR A 215 -5.13 23.30 -9.11
CA THR A 215 -4.69 24.07 -10.29
C THR A 215 -3.96 23.19 -11.30
N GLU A 216 -3.12 22.29 -10.86
CA GLU A 216 -2.40 21.37 -11.75
C GLU A 216 -3.37 20.47 -12.50
N ILE A 217 -4.31 19.84 -11.80
CA ILE A 217 -5.30 18.94 -12.42
C ILE A 217 -6.21 19.70 -13.39
N THR A 218 -6.73 20.85 -13.00
CA THR A 218 -7.72 21.58 -13.83
C THR A 218 -7.12 22.34 -14.99
N SER A 219 -5.82 22.62 -14.96
CA SER A 219 -5.11 23.33 -16.05
C SER A 219 -4.46 22.41 -17.08
N ASP A 220 -4.33 21.14 -16.78
CA ASP A 220 -3.69 20.15 -17.65
C ASP A 220 -4.71 19.14 -18.20
N SER A 221 -4.76 19.01 -19.55
CA SER A 221 -5.72 18.13 -20.21
C SER A 221 -5.47 16.64 -19.95
N TRP A 222 -4.21 16.25 -19.75
CA TRP A 222 -3.86 14.90 -19.38
C TRP A 222 -4.38 14.55 -17.98
N SER A 223 -4.15 15.43 -17.01
CA SER A 223 -4.63 15.25 -15.64
C SER A 223 -6.16 15.18 -15.54
N MET A 224 -6.87 15.99 -16.35
CA MET A 224 -8.33 15.90 -16.45
C MET A 224 -8.80 14.56 -17.06
N GLU A 225 -8.10 14.07 -18.10
CA GLU A 225 -8.38 12.74 -18.66
C GLU A 225 -8.11 11.64 -17.62
N MET A 226 -7.02 11.74 -16.84
CA MET A 226 -6.72 10.80 -15.76
C MET A 226 -7.81 10.78 -14.69
N LEU A 227 -8.38 11.95 -14.36
CA LEU A 227 -9.49 12.04 -13.42
C LEU A 227 -10.73 11.27 -13.92
N ASP A 228 -11.08 11.42 -15.19
CA ASP A 228 -12.19 10.69 -15.81
C ASP A 228 -11.91 9.17 -15.84
N ARG A 229 -10.68 8.76 -16.17
CA ARG A 229 -10.24 7.36 -16.17
C ARG A 229 -10.32 6.76 -14.76
N MET A 230 -9.84 7.50 -13.76
CA MET A 230 -9.87 7.04 -12.36
C MET A 230 -11.31 6.82 -11.88
N ASN A 231 -12.24 7.75 -12.18
CA ASN A 231 -13.66 7.57 -11.88
C ASN A 231 -14.22 6.31 -12.54
N ALA A 232 -13.88 6.06 -13.81
CA ALA A 232 -14.33 4.86 -14.51
C ALA A 232 -13.75 3.55 -13.93
N ILE A 233 -12.49 3.57 -13.46
CA ILE A 233 -11.84 2.43 -12.80
C ILE A 233 -12.50 2.16 -11.45
N GLN A 234 -12.72 3.22 -10.65
CA GLN A 234 -13.42 3.12 -9.36
C GLN A 234 -14.82 2.51 -9.54
N ASP A 235 -15.60 3.01 -10.48
CA ASP A 235 -16.94 2.48 -10.77
C ASP A 235 -16.92 1.01 -11.21
N LYS A 236 -15.90 0.62 -11.98
CA LYS A 236 -15.81 -0.73 -12.55
C LYS A 236 -15.33 -1.77 -11.55
N TYR A 237 -14.35 -1.42 -10.73
CA TYR A 237 -13.65 -2.39 -9.87
C TYR A 237 -13.94 -2.22 -8.38
N GLY A 238 -14.57 -1.11 -7.97
CA GLY A 238 -14.79 -0.79 -6.57
C GLY A 238 -13.52 -0.40 -5.83
N ILE A 239 -12.51 0.13 -6.54
CA ILE A 239 -11.23 0.53 -5.96
C ILE A 239 -11.41 1.86 -5.22
N ALA A 240 -10.93 1.97 -3.99
CA ALA A 240 -10.83 3.23 -3.29
C ALA A 240 -9.70 4.10 -3.86
N VAL A 241 -9.95 5.39 -4.06
CA VAL A 241 -8.93 6.33 -4.51
C VAL A 241 -8.49 7.22 -3.36
N LEU A 242 -7.21 7.14 -3.02
CA LEU A 242 -6.56 8.01 -2.06
C LEU A 242 -5.81 9.11 -2.81
N THR A 243 -5.92 10.35 -2.38
CA THR A 243 -5.25 11.47 -3.05
C THR A 243 -4.44 12.29 -2.07
N VAL A 244 -3.25 12.72 -2.50
CA VAL A 244 -2.40 13.61 -1.72
C VAL A 244 -2.16 14.91 -2.46
N SER A 245 -2.46 16.05 -1.84
CA SER A 245 -2.02 17.36 -2.33
C SER A 245 -0.89 17.93 -1.47
N ASP A 246 0.00 18.71 -2.08
CA ASP A 246 1.03 19.49 -1.37
C ASP A 246 0.73 20.99 -1.42
N GLN A 247 -0.27 21.40 -2.20
CA GLN A 247 -0.74 22.77 -2.36
C GLN A 247 -2.27 22.81 -2.35
N GLU A 248 -2.82 24.01 -2.17
CA GLU A 248 -4.26 24.31 -2.36
C GLU A 248 -5.20 23.35 -1.59
N GLU A 249 -4.88 23.05 -0.32
CA GLU A 249 -5.56 22.06 0.50
C GLU A 249 -7.08 22.04 0.34
N ALA A 250 -7.74 23.20 0.53
CA ALA A 250 -9.19 23.26 0.54
C ALA A 250 -9.82 22.91 -0.81
N THR A 251 -9.30 23.47 -1.91
CA THR A 251 -9.85 23.23 -3.25
C THR A 251 -9.49 21.84 -3.78
N SER A 252 -8.31 21.32 -3.42
CA SER A 252 -7.90 19.95 -3.76
C SER A 252 -8.76 18.92 -3.02
N ARG A 253 -9.05 19.17 -1.74
CA ARG A 253 -9.97 18.36 -0.92
C ARG A 253 -11.38 18.35 -1.50
N ASP A 254 -11.94 19.54 -1.79
CA ASP A 254 -13.29 19.67 -2.35
C ASP A 254 -13.41 18.90 -3.68
N MET A 255 -12.38 18.96 -4.52
CA MET A 255 -12.32 18.22 -5.79
C MET A 255 -12.23 16.72 -5.55
N ALA A 256 -11.39 16.26 -4.62
CA ALA A 256 -11.27 14.85 -4.26
C ALA A 256 -12.62 14.30 -3.73
N GLU A 257 -13.23 14.98 -2.77
CA GLU A 257 -14.51 14.57 -2.17
C GLU A 257 -15.64 14.57 -3.20
N THR A 258 -15.65 15.52 -4.17
CA THR A 258 -16.63 15.54 -5.27
C THR A 258 -16.54 14.29 -6.15
N ASN A 259 -15.35 13.69 -6.26
CA ASN A 259 -15.10 12.46 -7.02
C ASN A 259 -15.18 11.21 -6.14
N GLY A 260 -15.54 11.32 -4.86
CA GLY A 260 -15.60 10.19 -3.95
C GLY A 260 -14.23 9.67 -3.52
N PHE A 261 -13.19 10.50 -3.61
CA PHE A 261 -11.82 10.16 -3.22
C PHE A 261 -11.54 10.55 -1.78
N ILE A 262 -10.67 9.81 -1.12
CA ILE A 262 -10.20 10.07 0.24
C ILE A 262 -8.96 10.95 0.16
N HIS A 263 -8.98 12.13 0.81
CA HIS A 263 -7.94 13.15 0.62
C HIS A 263 -7.08 13.40 1.85
N TYR A 264 -5.77 13.50 1.63
CA TYR A 264 -4.78 13.96 2.60
C TYR A 264 -3.99 15.14 2.03
N HIS A 265 -3.67 16.11 2.87
CA HIS A 265 -2.80 17.24 2.52
C HIS A 265 -1.46 17.13 3.23
N GLU A 266 -0.36 17.11 2.46
CA GLU A 266 1.01 17.02 2.98
C GLU A 266 1.90 18.04 2.26
N PRO A 267 2.15 19.21 2.88
CA PRO A 267 2.92 20.27 2.24
C PRO A 267 4.43 20.08 2.27
N THR A 268 4.91 19.02 2.93
CA THR A 268 6.34 18.75 3.10
C THR A 268 6.74 17.40 2.54
N TYR A 269 7.17 16.50 3.40
CA TYR A 269 7.50 15.13 3.06
C TYR A 269 6.98 14.19 4.14
N TYR A 270 6.72 12.94 3.79
CA TYR A 270 6.20 11.90 4.69
C TYR A 270 7.16 11.45 5.80
N ASN A 271 8.26 12.18 6.03
CA ASN A 271 9.22 11.92 7.10
C ASN A 271 9.16 12.93 8.24
N THR A 272 8.23 13.87 8.20
CA THR A 272 7.90 14.83 9.27
C THR A 272 6.48 14.55 9.78
N TRP A 273 6.25 14.82 11.07
CA TRP A 273 4.94 14.66 11.68
C TRP A 273 4.49 15.96 12.33
N ASP A 274 3.42 16.54 11.81
CA ASP A 274 2.78 17.72 12.37
C ASP A 274 1.58 17.28 13.23
N PHE A 275 1.57 17.74 14.50
CA PHE A 275 0.53 17.41 15.49
C PHE A 275 -0.71 18.28 15.37
#